data_5f21579e3d2e2b5d71669127a670275f
#
_entry.id   5f21579e3d2e2b5d71669127a670275f
#
_cell.length_a   1.000
_cell.length_b   1.000
_cell.length_c   1.000
_cell.angle_alpha   90.00
_cell.angle_beta   90.00
_cell.angle_gamma   90.00
#
_symmetry.space_group_name_H-M   'P 1'
#
loop_
_entity.id
_entity.type
_entity.pdbx_description
1 polymer ?
#
loop_
_entity_poly.entity_id
_entity_poly.type
_entity_poly.pdbx_seq_one_letter_code
_entity_poly.pdbx_strand_id
1 'polypeptide(L)'
;DVLSSRGLGDVYKRQSKIVKNNKREETANFYSSKRKELLAVIRDPESTYDEKREAQKKIAKMPRDASATRHRNRCQVTGRPRGNLRKFGMSRNTFRDLALKGELPGIKKASW
;
A
#
# COMPACT_ATOMS: atom_id res chain seq x y z
N ASP A 1 -7.82 -32.51 6.59
CA ASP A 1 -8.32 -31.68 7.69
C ASP A 1 -8.88 -30.36 7.15
N VAL A 2 -10.17 -30.13 7.43
CA VAL A 2 -10.89 -28.95 6.92
C VAL A 2 -10.31 -27.65 7.48
N LEU A 3 -9.88 -27.64 8.73
CA LEU A 3 -9.26 -26.47 9.35
C LEU A 3 -7.91 -26.15 8.74
N SER A 4 -7.10 -27.15 8.45
CA SER A 4 -5.81 -26.97 7.78
C SER A 4 -5.99 -26.42 6.36
N SER A 5 -6.97 -26.96 5.60
CA SER A 5 -7.28 -26.48 4.25
C SER A 5 -7.68 -25.01 4.26
N ARG A 6 -8.56 -24.61 5.20
CA ARG A 6 -9.00 -23.22 5.33
C ARG A 6 -7.85 -22.33 5.73
N GLY A 7 -7.03 -22.74 6.68
CA GLY A 7 -5.86 -21.99 7.12
C GLY A 7 -4.87 -21.75 5.99
N LEU A 8 -4.58 -22.78 5.19
CA LEU A 8 -3.68 -22.66 4.03
C LEU A 8 -4.27 -21.75 2.95
N GLY A 9 -5.57 -21.85 2.68
CA GLY A 9 -6.26 -20.99 1.73
C GLY A 9 -6.24 -19.54 2.15
N ASP A 10 -6.46 -19.24 3.43
CA ASP A 10 -6.43 -17.88 3.96
C ASP A 10 -5.03 -17.29 3.90
N VAL A 11 -4.00 -18.06 4.27
CA VAL A 11 -2.61 -17.62 4.18
C VAL A 11 -2.25 -17.31 2.72
N TYR A 12 -2.62 -18.16 1.79
CA TYR A 12 -2.37 -17.93 0.36
C TYR A 12 -3.04 -16.67 -0.15
N LYS A 13 -4.31 -16.43 0.20
CA LYS A 13 -5.03 -15.22 -0.18
C LYS A 13 -4.37 -13.96 0.39
N ARG A 14 -3.91 -14.02 1.64
CA ARG A 14 -3.24 -12.90 2.30
C ARG A 14 -1.91 -12.58 1.62
N GLN A 15 -1.11 -13.58 1.30
CA GLN A 15 0.14 -13.41 0.57
C GLN A 15 -0.09 -12.81 -0.82
N SER A 16 -1.12 -13.28 -1.53
CA SER A 16 -1.50 -12.74 -2.83
C SER A 16 -1.85 -11.25 -2.75
N LYS A 17 -2.57 -10.83 -1.72
CA LYS A 17 -2.92 -9.42 -1.50
C LYS A 17 -1.69 -8.56 -1.19
N ILE A 18 -0.74 -9.09 -0.42
CA ILE A 18 0.52 -8.39 -0.13
C ILE A 18 1.31 -8.17 -1.42
N VAL A 19 1.44 -9.21 -2.26
CA VAL A 19 2.15 -9.12 -3.54
C VAL A 19 1.49 -8.09 -4.46
N LYS A 20 0.17 -8.11 -4.58
CA LYS A 20 -0.57 -7.12 -5.38
C LYS A 20 -0.36 -5.70 -4.88
N ASN A 21 -0.37 -5.52 -3.56
CA ASN A 21 -0.16 -4.21 -2.94
C ASN A 21 1.26 -3.68 -3.23
N ASN A 22 2.27 -4.54 -3.15
CA ASN A 22 3.64 -4.18 -3.47
C ASN A 22 3.80 -3.81 -4.95
N LYS A 23 3.14 -4.52 -5.86
CA LYS A 23 3.10 -4.17 -7.28
C LYS A 23 2.45 -2.81 -7.53
N ARG A 24 1.38 -2.49 -6.80
CA ARG A 24 0.72 -1.19 -6.88
C ARG A 24 1.67 -0.07 -6.44
N GLU A 25 2.41 -0.29 -5.38
CA GLU A 25 3.41 0.66 -4.90
C GLU A 25 4.51 0.90 -5.93
N GLU A 26 5.08 -0.16 -6.48
CA GLU A 26 6.10 -0.07 -7.54
C GLU A 26 5.59 0.67 -8.76
N THR A 27 4.38 0.34 -9.24
CA THR A 27 3.76 0.98 -10.39
C THR A 27 3.50 2.47 -10.11
N ALA A 28 2.98 2.80 -8.92
CA ALA A 28 2.74 4.18 -8.51
C ALA A 28 4.05 4.98 -8.46
N ASN A 29 5.12 4.41 -7.94
CA ASN A 29 6.43 5.05 -7.87
C ASN A 29 7.02 5.27 -9.27
N PHE A 30 6.86 4.31 -10.17
CA PHE A 30 7.33 4.42 -11.55
C PHE A 30 6.68 5.59 -12.30
N TYR A 31 5.36 5.77 -12.11
CA TYR A 31 4.61 6.83 -12.79
C TYR A 31 4.53 8.14 -11.99
N SER A 32 5.08 8.20 -10.78
CA SER A 32 4.91 9.34 -9.88
C SER A 32 5.40 10.66 -10.45
N SER A 33 6.58 10.69 -11.07
CA SER A 33 7.15 11.91 -11.65
C SER A 33 6.33 12.40 -12.85
N LYS A 34 5.96 11.52 -13.78
CA LYS A 34 5.13 11.86 -14.92
C LYS A 34 3.76 12.38 -14.49
N ARG A 35 3.17 11.74 -13.49
CA ARG A 35 1.88 12.15 -12.95
C ARG A 35 1.94 13.53 -12.29
N LYS A 36 3.01 13.82 -11.55
CA LYS A 36 3.22 15.15 -10.96
C LYS A 36 3.31 16.24 -12.01
N GLU A 37 4.07 16.01 -13.07
CA GLU A 37 4.21 16.96 -14.18
C GLU A 37 2.86 17.24 -14.83
N LEU A 38 2.08 16.20 -15.12
CA LEU A 38 0.76 16.34 -15.74
C LEU A 38 -0.25 17.02 -14.81
N LEU A 39 -0.21 16.72 -13.52
CA LEU A 39 -1.07 17.39 -12.53
C LEU A 39 -0.69 18.86 -12.36
N ALA A 40 0.60 19.20 -12.43
CA ALA A 40 1.06 20.58 -12.38
C ALA A 40 0.48 21.39 -13.58
N VAL A 41 0.49 20.81 -14.77
CA VAL A 41 -0.13 21.44 -15.96
C VAL A 41 -1.62 21.66 -15.74
N ILE A 42 -2.33 20.67 -15.18
CA ILE A 42 -3.79 20.77 -14.93
C ILE A 42 -4.09 21.87 -13.91
N ARG A 43 -3.26 21.99 -12.86
CA ARG A 43 -3.46 22.97 -11.78
C ARG A 43 -2.93 24.36 -12.08
N ASP A 44 -2.15 24.52 -13.13
CA ASP A 44 -1.59 25.80 -13.52
C ASP A 44 -2.69 26.71 -14.08
N PRO A 45 -2.92 27.92 -13.49
CA PRO A 45 -3.91 28.84 -13.99
C PRO A 45 -3.56 29.47 -15.35
N GLU A 46 -2.26 29.44 -15.71
CA GLU A 46 -1.77 29.99 -16.97
C GLU A 46 -1.89 28.99 -18.14
N SER A 47 -2.14 27.71 -17.85
CA SER A 47 -2.30 26.69 -18.88
C SER A 47 -3.60 26.85 -19.64
N THR A 48 -3.54 26.63 -20.97
CA THR A 48 -4.73 26.66 -21.80
C THR A 48 -5.62 25.44 -21.54
N TYR A 49 -6.90 25.57 -21.90
CA TYR A 49 -7.85 24.47 -21.77
C TYR A 49 -7.44 23.22 -22.53
N ASP A 50 -6.88 23.39 -23.73
CA ASP A 50 -6.41 22.28 -24.56
C ASP A 50 -5.24 21.54 -23.92
N GLU A 51 -4.28 22.26 -23.33
CA GLU A 51 -3.15 21.66 -22.61
C GLU A 51 -3.62 20.84 -21.41
N LYS A 52 -4.57 21.37 -20.62
CA LYS A 52 -5.16 20.65 -19.51
C LYS A 52 -5.87 19.38 -19.96
N ARG A 53 -6.60 19.46 -21.06
CA ARG A 53 -7.32 18.32 -21.61
C ARG A 53 -6.38 17.21 -22.09
N GLU A 54 -5.28 17.58 -22.75
CA GLU A 54 -4.26 16.63 -23.16
C GLU A 54 -3.59 15.95 -21.96
N ALA A 55 -3.27 16.72 -20.92
CA ALA A 55 -2.71 16.18 -19.68
C ALA A 55 -3.69 15.18 -19.03
N GLN A 56 -4.96 15.49 -18.96
CA GLN A 56 -5.98 14.57 -18.44
C GLN A 56 -6.07 13.28 -19.27
N LYS A 57 -5.99 13.36 -20.59
CA LYS A 57 -5.98 12.18 -21.45
C LYS A 57 -4.77 11.29 -21.19
N LYS A 58 -3.59 11.88 -21.00
CA LYS A 58 -2.36 11.14 -20.67
C LYS A 58 -2.48 10.44 -19.33
N ILE A 59 -3.03 11.09 -18.33
CA ILE A 59 -3.28 10.49 -17.01
C ILE A 59 -4.27 9.33 -17.11
N ALA A 60 -5.35 9.49 -17.90
CA ALA A 60 -6.36 8.45 -18.08
C ALA A 60 -5.81 7.19 -18.78
N LYS A 61 -4.77 7.35 -19.63
CA LYS A 61 -4.10 6.22 -20.30
C LYS A 61 -3.16 5.44 -19.38
N MET A 62 -2.77 6.01 -18.24
CA MET A 62 -1.90 5.31 -17.29
C MET A 62 -2.63 4.12 -16.66
N PRO A 63 -1.90 3.05 -16.24
CA PRO A 63 -2.52 1.96 -15.50
C PRO A 63 -3.22 2.47 -14.24
N ARG A 64 -4.31 1.81 -13.84
CA ARG A 64 -5.04 2.18 -12.61
C ARG A 64 -4.14 2.15 -11.38
N ASP A 65 -3.19 1.23 -11.33
CA ASP A 65 -2.24 1.07 -10.24
C ASP A 65 -1.18 2.17 -10.18
N ALA A 66 -1.10 3.04 -11.18
CA ALA A 66 -0.26 4.23 -11.14
C ALA A 66 -0.71 5.25 -10.09
N SER A 67 -1.94 5.16 -9.61
CA SER A 67 -2.45 6.03 -8.53
C SER A 67 -1.96 5.55 -7.17
N ALA A 68 -1.27 6.43 -6.44
CA ALA A 68 -0.78 6.13 -5.10
C ALA A 68 -1.91 5.87 -4.09
N THR A 69 -3.13 6.34 -4.38
CA THR A 69 -4.29 6.12 -3.52
C THR A 69 -4.73 4.66 -3.44
N ARG A 70 -4.38 3.84 -4.43
CA ARG A 70 -4.72 2.41 -4.45
C ARG A 70 -3.80 1.57 -3.57
N HIS A 71 -2.60 2.06 -3.28
CA HIS A 71 -1.69 1.42 -2.34
C HIS A 71 -2.20 1.61 -0.91
N ARG A 72 -2.11 0.56 -0.10
CA ARG A 72 -2.51 0.61 1.30
C ARG A 72 -1.45 -0.06 2.17
N ASN A 73 -1.20 0.53 3.34
CA ASN A 73 -0.34 -0.10 4.33
C ASN A 73 -0.98 -1.40 4.82
N ARG A 74 -0.27 -2.51 4.70
CA ARG A 74 -0.72 -3.83 5.13
C ARG A 74 0.33 -4.45 6.03
N CYS A 75 -0.12 -5.32 6.94
CA CYS A 75 0.80 -6.13 7.73
C CYS A 75 1.61 -7.02 6.79
N GLN A 76 2.94 -6.94 6.86
CA GLN A 76 3.83 -7.75 6.01
C GLN A 76 3.81 -9.24 6.39
N VAL A 77 3.31 -9.57 7.57
CA VAL A 77 3.20 -10.95 8.03
C VAL A 77 1.84 -11.57 7.67
N THR A 78 0.75 -10.85 7.95
CA THR A 78 -0.62 -11.39 7.78
C THR A 78 -1.37 -10.78 6.61
N GLY A 79 -0.96 -9.61 6.10
CA GLY A 79 -1.66 -8.89 5.04
C GLY A 79 -2.87 -8.09 5.50
N ARG A 80 -3.08 -7.97 6.80
CA ARG A 80 -4.22 -7.22 7.36
C ARG A 80 -4.17 -5.75 6.92
N PRO A 81 -5.26 -5.19 6.35
CA PRO A 81 -5.26 -3.80 5.86
C PRO A 81 -5.55 -2.74 6.92
N ARG A 82 -5.97 -3.13 8.11
CA ARG A 82 -6.33 -2.21 9.19
C ARG A 82 -5.54 -2.50 10.46
N GLY A 83 -5.41 -1.48 11.33
CA GLY A 83 -4.72 -1.61 12.60
C GLY A 83 -3.22 -1.85 12.44
N ASN A 84 -2.60 -1.28 11.42
CA ASN A 84 -1.18 -1.43 11.13
C ASN A 84 -0.35 -0.34 11.79
N LEU A 85 0.80 -0.73 12.35
CA LEU A 85 1.81 0.19 12.85
C LEU A 85 2.81 0.48 11.74
N ARG A 86 2.83 1.71 11.23
CA ARG A 86 3.69 2.10 10.10
C ARG A 86 5.18 1.90 10.40
N LYS A 87 5.58 2.18 11.63
CA LYS A 87 6.98 2.06 12.06
C LYS A 87 7.51 0.64 11.93
N PHE A 88 6.67 -0.35 12.19
CA PHE A 88 7.06 -1.77 12.20
C PHE A 88 6.58 -2.54 10.96
N GLY A 89 5.67 -1.97 10.18
CA GLY A 89 5.12 -2.63 8.98
C GLY A 89 4.28 -3.87 9.29
N MET A 90 3.66 -3.94 10.46
CA MET A 90 2.85 -5.07 10.88
C MET A 90 1.62 -4.64 11.66
N SER A 91 0.61 -5.52 11.76
CA SER A 91 -0.60 -5.23 12.50
C SER A 91 -0.33 -5.18 14.01
N ARG A 92 -1.19 -4.50 14.75
CA ARG A 92 -1.08 -4.40 16.21
C ARG A 92 -1.04 -5.75 16.91
N ASN A 93 -1.80 -6.73 16.42
CA ASN A 93 -1.84 -8.08 17.00
C ASN A 93 -0.52 -8.83 16.76
N THR A 94 -0.02 -8.79 15.52
CA THR A 94 1.26 -9.40 15.17
C THR A 94 2.41 -8.74 15.93
N PHE A 95 2.41 -7.41 16.02
CA PHE A 95 3.38 -6.65 16.78
C PHE A 95 3.41 -7.08 18.25
N ARG A 96 2.23 -7.20 18.87
CA ARG A 96 2.11 -7.62 20.26
C ARG A 96 2.68 -9.03 20.46
N ASP A 97 2.32 -9.97 19.58
CA ASP A 97 2.78 -11.35 19.68
C ASP A 97 4.29 -11.45 19.56
N LEU A 98 4.90 -10.77 18.60
CA LEU A 98 6.35 -10.77 18.41
C LEU A 98 7.08 -10.05 19.56
N ALA A 99 6.51 -8.97 20.09
CA ALA A 99 7.08 -8.26 21.22
C ALA A 99 7.06 -9.12 22.50
N LEU A 100 5.98 -9.85 22.74
CA LEU A 100 5.88 -10.77 23.90
C LEU A 100 6.82 -11.95 23.78
N LYS A 101 7.14 -12.39 22.58
CA LYS A 101 8.14 -13.44 22.33
C LYS A 101 9.58 -12.94 22.41
N GLY A 102 9.77 -11.62 22.57
CA GLY A 102 11.10 -11.02 22.63
C GLY A 102 11.84 -10.93 21.31
N GLU A 103 11.15 -11.10 20.18
CA GLU A 103 11.76 -11.02 18.85
C GLU A 103 12.00 -9.59 18.37
N LEU A 104 11.39 -8.60 19.04
CA LEU A 104 11.56 -7.18 18.73
C LEU A 104 12.44 -6.51 19.79
N PRO A 105 13.70 -6.12 19.45
CA PRO A 105 14.60 -5.49 20.42
C PRO A 105 14.11 -4.08 20.81
N GLY A 106 14.34 -3.73 22.07
CA GLY A 106 14.01 -2.40 22.57
C GLY A 106 12.53 -2.14 22.84
N ILE A 107 11.68 -3.15 22.68
CA ILE A 107 10.25 -3.03 22.92
C ILE A 107 9.92 -3.54 24.32
N LYS A 108 9.26 -2.72 25.11
CA LYS A 108 8.82 -3.07 26.47
C LYS A 108 7.30 -2.90 26.54
N LYS A 109 6.65 -3.82 27.28
CA LYS A 109 5.23 -3.72 27.55
C LYS A 109 4.97 -2.56 28.51
N ALA A 110 4.09 -1.63 28.10
CA ALA A 110 3.63 -0.56 28.98
C ALA A 110 2.21 -0.91 29.49
N SER A 111 2.03 -0.82 30.78
CA SER A 111 0.73 -1.00 31.42
C SER A 111 0.33 0.27 32.14
N TRP A 112 -0.59 1.01 31.58
CA TRP A 112 -1.17 2.22 32.14
C TRP A 112 -2.60 2.44 31.69
#